data_a31316b4177ad7fb824c809c3419ad93
#
_entry.id   a31316b4177ad7fb824c809c3419ad93
#
_cell.length_a   1.000
_cell.length_b   1.000
_cell.length_c   1.000
_cell.angle_alpha   90.00
_cell.angle_beta   90.00
_cell.angle_gamma   90.00
#
_symmetry.space_group_name_H-M   'P 1'
#
loop_
_entity.id
_entity.type
_entity.pdbx_description
1 polymer ?
#
loop_
_entity_poly.entity_id
_entity_poly.type
_entity_poly.pdbx_seq_one_letter_code
_entity_poly.pdbx_strand_id
1 'polypeptide(L)'
;MTETIEEKCVSKGVKLTDQRRIIAKVMSESTDHPDVDELYKRVSKIDPKISIATVYRTVKLFEESGILAKHEFKGGKARYEELNEGH
;
A
#
# COMPACT_ATOMS: atom_id res chain seq x y z
N MET A 1 -1.86 -15.31 -13.48
CA MET A 1 -2.55 -14.77 -12.31
C MET A 1 -1.71 -13.67 -11.69
N THR A 2 -2.38 -12.62 -11.26
CA THR A 2 -1.69 -11.48 -10.65
C THR A 2 -1.47 -11.75 -9.17
N GLU A 3 -0.25 -11.56 -8.70
CA GLU A 3 0.04 -11.69 -7.29
C GLU A 3 -0.61 -10.54 -6.50
N THR A 4 -1.09 -10.83 -5.30
CA THR A 4 -1.56 -9.80 -4.40
C THR A 4 -0.36 -9.06 -3.81
N ILE A 5 -0.60 -7.90 -3.21
CA ILE A 5 0.47 -7.16 -2.53
C ILE A 5 1.09 -8.01 -1.43
N GLU A 6 0.27 -8.78 -0.70
CA GLU A 6 0.77 -9.68 0.33
C GLU A 6 1.73 -10.72 -0.23
N GLU A 7 1.37 -11.33 -1.37
CA GLU A 7 2.23 -12.31 -2.02
C GLU A 7 3.54 -11.68 -2.50
N LYS A 8 3.47 -10.47 -3.02
CA LYS A 8 4.66 -9.73 -3.44
C LYS A 8 5.58 -9.44 -2.27
N CYS A 9 5.01 -9.13 -1.10
CA CYS A 9 5.81 -8.92 0.10
C CYS A 9 6.59 -10.17 0.47
N VAL A 10 5.94 -11.31 0.43
CA VAL A 10 6.61 -12.58 0.72
C VAL A 10 7.73 -12.84 -0.27
N SER A 11 7.46 -12.66 -1.56
CA SER A 11 8.45 -12.86 -2.62
C SER A 11 9.66 -11.96 -2.48
N LYS A 12 9.46 -10.75 -2.02
CA LYS A 12 10.56 -9.76 -1.91
C LYS A 12 11.17 -9.71 -0.51
N GLY A 13 10.76 -10.61 0.37
CA GLY A 13 11.32 -10.70 1.71
C GLY A 13 10.85 -9.59 2.65
N VAL A 14 9.75 -8.97 2.36
CA VAL A 14 9.17 -7.94 3.23
C VAL A 14 8.32 -8.62 4.29
N LYS A 15 8.65 -8.37 5.55
CA LYS A 15 7.91 -8.95 6.66
C LYS A 15 6.53 -8.33 6.77
N LEU A 16 5.50 -9.17 6.83
CA LEU A 16 4.14 -8.73 7.03
C LEU A 16 3.76 -8.83 8.50
N THR A 17 3.51 -7.67 9.11
CA THR A 17 2.88 -7.60 10.42
C THR A 17 1.37 -7.53 10.19
N ASP A 18 0.58 -7.70 11.27
CA ASP A 18 -0.87 -7.61 11.15
C ASP A 18 -1.32 -6.29 10.54
N GLN A 19 -0.69 -5.18 10.97
CA GLN A 19 -1.04 -3.87 10.44
C GLN A 19 -0.66 -3.72 8.98
N ARG A 20 0.53 -4.19 8.60
CA ARG A 20 0.97 -4.15 7.20
C ARG A 20 0.07 -4.99 6.32
N ARG A 21 -0.40 -6.12 6.83
CA ARG A 21 -1.31 -7.00 6.09
C ARG A 21 -2.63 -6.31 5.79
N ILE A 22 -3.18 -5.59 6.77
CA ILE A 22 -4.43 -4.83 6.58
C ILE A 22 -4.22 -3.75 5.51
N ILE A 23 -3.12 -3.03 5.59
CA ILE A 23 -2.80 -1.98 4.62
C ILE A 23 -2.64 -2.57 3.23
N ALA A 24 -1.92 -3.69 3.12
CA ALA A 24 -1.72 -4.37 1.84
C ALA A 24 -3.05 -4.82 1.23
N LYS A 25 -3.93 -5.35 2.06
CA LYS A 25 -5.24 -5.82 1.60
C LYS A 25 -6.08 -4.67 1.06
N VAL A 26 -6.13 -3.55 1.79
CA VAL A 26 -6.88 -2.38 1.35
C VAL A 26 -6.33 -1.86 0.03
N MET A 27 -5.01 -1.80 -0.11
CA MET A 27 -4.38 -1.37 -1.36
C MET A 27 -4.73 -2.30 -2.52
N SER A 28 -4.69 -3.62 -2.29
CA SER A 28 -5.01 -4.60 -3.33
C SER A 28 -6.44 -4.49 -3.81
N GLU A 29 -7.35 -4.14 -2.91
CA GLU A 29 -8.77 -4.01 -3.22
C GLU A 29 -9.12 -2.64 -3.82
N SER A 30 -8.21 -1.68 -3.74
CA SER A 30 -8.45 -0.33 -4.24
C SER A 30 -8.13 -0.24 -5.73
N THR A 31 -9.08 0.26 -6.50
CA THR A 31 -8.91 0.40 -7.95
C THR A 31 -8.61 1.83 -8.37
N ASP A 32 -8.67 2.77 -7.44
CA ASP A 32 -8.64 4.20 -7.71
C ASP A 32 -7.35 4.91 -7.29
N HIS A 33 -6.28 4.18 -7.06
CA HIS A 33 -4.96 4.74 -6.70
C HIS A 33 -5.03 5.78 -5.59
N PRO A 34 -5.45 5.40 -4.37
CA PRO A 34 -5.64 6.36 -3.30
C PRO A 34 -4.32 6.98 -2.82
N ASP A 35 -4.38 8.22 -2.34
CA ASP A 35 -3.24 8.80 -1.65
C ASP A 35 -3.21 8.27 -0.21
N VAL A 36 -2.18 8.66 0.56
CA VAL A 36 -2.01 8.15 1.91
C VAL A 36 -3.18 8.54 2.82
N ASP A 37 -3.69 9.76 2.66
CA ASP A 37 -4.81 10.22 3.50
C ASP A 37 -6.06 9.36 3.26
N GLU A 38 -6.38 9.10 2.00
CA GLU A 38 -7.53 8.27 1.66
C GLU A 38 -7.31 6.83 2.10
N LEU A 39 -6.11 6.32 1.90
CA LEU A 39 -5.76 4.97 2.34
C LEU A 39 -5.91 4.83 3.85
N TYR A 40 -5.45 5.84 4.60
CA TYR A 40 -5.60 5.85 6.05
C TYR A 40 -7.07 5.79 6.47
N LYS A 41 -7.93 6.56 5.79
CA LYS A 41 -9.36 6.53 6.09
C LYS A 41 -9.95 5.14 5.90
N ARG A 42 -9.57 4.46 4.82
CA ARG A 42 -10.05 3.11 4.53
C ARG A 42 -9.52 2.09 5.52
N VAL A 43 -8.24 2.19 5.83
CA VAL A 43 -7.59 1.29 6.79
C VAL A 43 -8.18 1.47 8.19
N SER A 44 -8.43 2.71 8.61
CA SER A 44 -8.92 2.97 9.96
C SER A 44 -10.36 2.48 10.17
N LYS A 45 -11.10 2.26 9.10
CA LYS A 45 -12.43 1.63 9.21
C LYS A 45 -12.31 0.17 9.58
N ILE A 46 -11.22 -0.47 9.22
CA ILE A 46 -10.97 -1.88 9.55
C ILE A 46 -10.31 -1.98 10.93
N ASP A 47 -9.29 -1.16 11.16
CA ASP A 47 -8.56 -1.17 12.42
C ASP A 47 -8.21 0.27 12.85
N PRO A 48 -9.02 0.85 13.75
CA PRO A 48 -8.78 2.23 14.17
C PRO A 48 -7.51 2.42 14.98
N LYS A 49 -6.83 1.35 15.36
CA LYS A 49 -5.57 1.45 16.09
C LYS A 49 -4.39 1.81 15.20
N ILE A 50 -4.55 1.62 13.88
CA ILE A 50 -3.47 1.94 12.95
C ILE A 50 -3.41 3.44 12.77
N SER A 51 -2.24 4.03 13.06
CA SER A 51 -2.04 5.48 12.92
C SER A 51 -1.71 5.84 11.48
N ILE A 52 -1.90 7.11 11.15
CA ILE A 52 -1.52 7.60 9.82
C ILE A 52 -0.01 7.46 9.59
N ALA A 53 0.78 7.61 10.65
CA ALA A 53 2.22 7.42 10.55
C ALA A 53 2.57 5.99 10.15
N THR A 54 1.86 5.01 10.69
CA THR A 54 2.06 3.61 10.33
C THR A 54 1.70 3.36 8.86
N VAL A 55 0.59 3.93 8.41
CA VAL A 55 0.18 3.81 7.00
C VAL A 55 1.25 4.41 6.10
N TYR A 56 1.72 5.60 6.43
CA TYR A 56 2.74 6.29 5.64
C TYR A 56 4.02 5.46 5.54
N ARG A 57 4.50 4.95 6.68
CA ARG A 57 5.72 4.13 6.71
C ARG A 57 5.58 2.85 5.91
N THR A 58 4.41 2.22 5.99
CA THR A 58 4.15 0.97 5.30
C THR A 58 4.12 1.18 3.79
N VAL A 59 3.43 2.24 3.34
CA VAL A 59 3.36 2.57 1.92
C VAL A 59 4.76 2.86 1.40
N LYS A 60 5.55 3.62 2.16
CA LYS A 60 6.92 3.92 1.76
C LYS A 60 7.78 2.67 1.69
N LEU A 61 7.61 1.75 2.61
CA LEU A 61 8.31 0.47 2.59
C LEU A 61 7.96 -0.32 1.32
N PHE A 62 6.69 -0.36 0.97
CA PHE A 62 6.24 -1.06 -0.23
C PHE A 62 6.80 -0.40 -1.49
N GLU A 63 6.87 0.93 -1.51
CA GLU A 63 7.46 1.66 -2.62
C GLU A 63 8.95 1.33 -2.77
N GLU A 64 9.69 1.38 -1.66
CA GLU A 64 11.12 1.11 -1.66
C GLU A 64 11.43 -0.34 -2.03
N SER A 65 10.51 -1.25 -1.75
CA SER A 65 10.67 -2.67 -2.09
C SER A 65 10.24 -2.98 -3.51
N GLY A 66 9.78 -1.99 -4.27
CA GLY A 66 9.35 -2.19 -5.65
C GLY A 66 7.98 -2.82 -5.79
N ILE A 67 7.18 -2.80 -4.74
CA ILE A 67 5.83 -3.36 -4.75
C ILE A 67 4.82 -2.33 -5.26
N LEU A 68 5.04 -1.06 -4.91
CA LEU A 68 4.17 0.05 -5.33
C LEU A 68 4.97 1.08 -6.10
N ALA A 69 4.32 1.73 -7.06
CA ALA A 69 4.86 2.90 -7.73
C ALA A 69 4.18 4.16 -7.20
N LYS A 70 4.98 5.18 -6.96
CA LYS A 70 4.48 6.46 -6.50
C LYS A 70 4.27 7.38 -7.70
N HIS A 71 3.08 7.93 -7.80
CA HIS A 71 2.75 8.91 -8.84
C HIS A 71 2.49 10.26 -8.20
N GLU A 72 3.24 11.27 -8.62
CA GLU A 72 3.04 12.63 -8.14
C GLU A 72 2.22 13.41 -9.16
N PHE A 73 1.21 14.10 -8.66
CA PHE A 73 0.30 14.88 -9.49
C PHE A 73 0.42 16.36 -9.14
N LYS A 74 0.01 17.21 -10.07
CA LYS A 74 -0.11 18.64 -9.78
C LYS A 74 -1.08 18.81 -8.63
N GLY A 75 -0.72 19.60 -7.64
CA GLY A 75 -1.50 19.76 -6.43
C GLY A 75 -0.85 19.11 -5.22
N GLY A 76 0.26 18.42 -5.41
CA GLY A 76 1.13 18.00 -4.33
C GLY A 76 0.77 16.72 -3.62
N LYS A 77 -0.23 15.98 -4.08
CA LYS A 77 -0.57 14.69 -3.46
C LYS A 77 -0.01 13.54 -4.28
N ALA A 78 0.73 12.67 -3.62
CA ALA A 78 1.25 11.46 -4.25
C ALA A 78 0.20 10.36 -4.20
N ARG A 79 0.06 9.64 -5.29
CA ARG A 79 -0.82 8.47 -5.37
C ARG A 79 0.03 7.24 -5.64
N TYR A 80 -0.47 6.10 -5.23
CA TYR A 80 0.27 4.85 -5.31
C TYR A 80 -0.53 3.83 -6.09
N GLU A 81 0.20 3.03 -6.88
CA GLU A 81 -0.43 1.91 -7.56
C GLU A 81 0.47 0.69 -7.46
N GLU A 82 -0.16 -0.46 -7.52
CA GLU A 82 0.54 -1.73 -7.49
C GLU A 82 1.33 -1.92 -8.79
N LEU A 83 2.58 -2.34 -8.65
CA LEU A 83 3.42 -2.64 -9.81
C LEU A 83 3.14 -4.07 -10.27
N ASN A 84 2.79 -4.22 -11.56
CA ASN A 84 2.63 -5.51 -12.17
C ASN A 84 3.91 -5.88 -12.88
N GLU A 85 4.55 -6.92 -12.40
CA GLU A 85 5.75 -7.44 -13.02
C GLU A 85 5.39 -8.61 -13.91
N GLY A 86 6.08 -8.75 -14.97
CA GLY A 86 5.99 -9.95 -15.77
C GLY A 86 4.77 -10.03 -16.66
N HIS A 87 4.57 -9.00 -17.36
CA HIS A 87 3.63 -9.16 -18.40
C HIS A 87 4.24 -9.72 -19.67
#